data_7d25095edfd4a9cf56b50aa0a101c547
#
_entry.id   7d25095edfd4a9cf56b50aa0a101c547
#
_cell.length_a   1.000
_cell.length_b   1.000
_cell.length_c   1.000
_cell.angle_alpha   90.00
_cell.angle_beta   90.00
_cell.angle_gamma   90.00
#
_symmetry.space_group_name_H-M   'P 1'
#
loop_
_entity.id
_entity.type
_entity.pdbx_description
1 polymer ?
#
loop_
_entity_poly.entity_id
_entity_poly.type
_entity_poly.pdbx_seq_one_letter_code
_entity_poly.pdbx_strand_id
1 'polypeptide(L)'
;MKEQIFTNYRLQLPTEELLGTLVVREGKIADIQPGVVDTGQDGEGQYLMPGLIELHTDNLERCISPRPGIRWPLDAAVTYHDRDLAAAGITTVCDAIAVGDVTPGESLRKSSYDPMIQALHDRKQADTFLIDHHLHLRCELGYESVSEIVQQYAKHPLLALISLMDHTPGQRQFAKLDKFREYYMGKHGVSAEEIDDFIKERLAAQQQHANRNRKELVKMAQTHSLSVASHDDATVEHVQQAVNEGANISEFPTTLTAAKAAKKEGLQVLMGAPNLVLGGSHSGNVSAMELVKLGLVDLISSDYVPHSLLQSVFVMAAVTGKPVYETMKPVTMNSAIAIQMEGDRGSLEVGKRADLLTVHCLPKDSPNQPSSVFKTPAPSTVPQITQVIREGRRVA
;
A
#
# COMPACT_ATOMS: atom_id res chain seq x y z
N MET A 1 9.75 -19.18 22.20
CA MET A 1 8.39 -19.64 21.81
C MET A 1 8.44 -21.15 21.58
N LYS A 2 7.32 -21.88 21.85
CA LYS A 2 7.23 -23.30 21.47
C LYS A 2 7.24 -23.44 19.95
N GLU A 3 7.73 -24.57 19.46
CA GLU A 3 7.61 -24.97 18.06
C GLU A 3 6.13 -25.03 17.67
N GLN A 4 5.82 -24.54 16.45
CA GLN A 4 4.49 -24.61 15.85
C GLN A 4 4.60 -25.34 14.52
N ILE A 5 3.68 -26.25 14.26
CA ILE A 5 3.64 -27.05 13.05
C ILE A 5 2.30 -26.79 12.36
N PHE A 6 2.35 -26.35 11.11
CA PHE A 6 1.22 -26.15 10.21
C PHE A 6 1.26 -27.24 9.16
N THR A 7 0.39 -28.23 9.27
CA THR A 7 0.35 -29.40 8.39
C THR A 7 -0.90 -29.45 7.54
N ASN A 8 -0.87 -30.15 6.42
CA ASN A 8 -2.00 -30.28 5.49
C ASN A 8 -2.50 -28.92 4.95
N TYR A 9 -1.57 -28.00 4.70
CA TYR A 9 -1.86 -26.72 4.06
C TYR A 9 -1.37 -26.69 2.60
N ARG A 10 -2.05 -25.92 1.77
CA ARG A 10 -1.57 -25.50 0.44
C ARG A 10 -0.64 -24.31 0.64
N LEU A 11 0.65 -24.60 0.79
CA LEU A 11 1.69 -23.61 1.00
C LEU A 11 1.92 -22.82 -0.29
N GLN A 12 1.79 -21.50 -0.23
CA GLN A 12 2.02 -20.60 -1.36
C GLN A 12 3.50 -20.18 -1.35
N LEU A 13 4.35 -21.02 -1.96
CA LEU A 13 5.79 -20.79 -2.06
C LEU A 13 6.12 -19.78 -3.19
N PRO A 14 7.34 -19.23 -3.27
CA PRO A 14 7.71 -18.26 -4.30
C PRO A 14 7.52 -18.74 -5.74
N THR A 15 7.65 -20.06 -5.98
CA THR A 15 7.65 -20.63 -7.34
C THR A 15 6.58 -21.70 -7.58
N GLU A 16 5.90 -22.15 -6.52
CA GLU A 16 4.90 -23.21 -6.63
C GLU A 16 3.90 -23.19 -5.47
N GLU A 17 2.79 -23.91 -5.64
CA GLU A 17 1.89 -24.30 -4.57
C GLU A 17 2.25 -25.74 -4.14
N LEU A 18 2.49 -25.95 -2.85
CA LEU A 18 2.87 -27.23 -2.28
C LEU A 18 1.86 -27.66 -1.21
N LEU A 19 1.21 -28.83 -1.35
CA LEU A 19 0.51 -29.41 -0.22
C LEU A 19 1.55 -30.00 0.75
N GLY A 20 1.67 -29.40 1.93
CA GLY A 20 2.81 -29.69 2.79
C GLY A 20 2.65 -29.25 4.23
N THR A 21 3.79 -29.28 4.89
CA THR A 21 3.96 -28.91 6.30
C THR A 21 5.01 -27.80 6.42
N LEU A 22 4.72 -26.79 7.24
CA LEU A 22 5.62 -25.69 7.58
C LEU A 22 5.83 -25.68 9.10
N VAL A 23 7.09 -25.59 9.52
CA VAL A 23 7.48 -25.56 10.93
C VAL A 23 8.02 -24.18 11.30
N VAL A 24 7.51 -23.64 12.40
CA VAL A 24 7.96 -22.36 12.97
C VAL A 24 8.70 -22.60 14.28
N ARG A 25 9.89 -22.01 14.41
CA ARG A 25 10.68 -21.97 15.65
C ARG A 25 11.19 -20.57 15.88
N GLU A 26 11.08 -20.09 17.10
CA GLU A 26 11.58 -18.76 17.50
C GLU A 26 11.13 -17.61 16.58
N GLY A 27 9.89 -17.67 16.09
CA GLY A 27 9.32 -16.65 15.23
C GLY A 27 9.78 -16.70 13.77
N LYS A 28 10.54 -17.73 13.38
CA LYS A 28 11.02 -17.93 12.00
C LYS A 28 10.52 -19.24 11.41
N ILE A 29 10.44 -19.27 10.09
CA ILE A 29 10.20 -20.50 9.33
C ILE A 29 11.45 -21.36 9.46
N ALA A 30 11.32 -22.50 10.15
CA ALA A 30 12.44 -23.40 10.44
C ALA A 30 12.57 -24.52 9.42
N ASP A 31 11.43 -24.97 8.86
CA ASP A 31 11.40 -26.04 7.87
C ASP A 31 10.14 -25.96 6.99
N ILE A 32 10.25 -26.44 5.77
CA ILE A 32 9.16 -26.62 4.81
C ILE A 32 9.34 -27.96 4.12
N GLN A 33 8.33 -28.83 4.20
CA GLN A 33 8.41 -30.17 3.61
C GLN A 33 7.10 -30.56 2.92
N PRO A 34 7.15 -31.36 1.85
CA PRO A 34 5.96 -31.91 1.23
C PRO A 34 5.28 -32.92 2.14
N GLY A 35 3.96 -33.09 1.98
CA GLY A 35 3.16 -34.08 2.71
C GLY A 35 2.64 -33.61 4.06
N VAL A 36 1.86 -34.49 4.66
CA VAL A 36 1.12 -34.26 5.92
C VAL A 36 1.80 -35.05 7.03
N VAL A 37 1.90 -34.44 8.21
CA VAL A 37 2.39 -35.11 9.44
C VAL A 37 1.25 -35.25 10.45
N ASP A 38 1.35 -36.20 11.35
CA ASP A 38 0.27 -36.52 12.30
C ASP A 38 0.18 -35.54 13.47
N THR A 39 1.07 -34.53 13.53
CA THR A 39 1.13 -33.55 14.63
C THR A 39 1.08 -32.13 14.10
N GLY A 40 0.51 -31.24 14.89
CA GLY A 40 0.41 -29.82 14.53
C GLY A 40 -1.01 -29.38 14.24
N GLN A 41 -1.14 -28.18 13.72
CA GLN A 41 -2.43 -27.61 13.28
C GLN A 41 -2.73 -28.13 11.88
N ASP A 42 -3.82 -28.91 11.75
CA ASP A 42 -4.32 -29.39 10.45
C ASP A 42 -5.01 -28.25 9.69
N GLY A 43 -4.56 -27.97 8.49
CA GLY A 43 -5.09 -26.95 7.61
C GLY A 43 -6.27 -27.39 6.76
N GLU A 44 -6.60 -28.70 6.73
CA GLU A 44 -7.68 -29.26 5.92
C GLU A 44 -7.62 -28.81 4.43
N GLY A 45 -6.42 -28.64 3.89
CA GLY A 45 -6.19 -28.16 2.52
C GLY A 45 -6.44 -26.65 2.30
N GLN A 46 -6.56 -25.86 3.38
CA GLN A 46 -6.63 -24.40 3.28
C GLN A 46 -5.29 -23.83 2.79
N TYR A 47 -5.31 -22.57 2.35
CA TYR A 47 -4.08 -21.86 1.98
C TYR A 47 -3.29 -21.45 3.21
N LEU A 48 -1.95 -21.63 3.15
CA LEU A 48 -0.99 -20.95 4.01
C LEU A 48 -0.16 -20.02 3.14
N MET A 49 -0.24 -18.73 3.42
CA MET A 49 0.36 -17.65 2.65
C MET A 49 1.33 -16.83 3.49
N PRO A 50 2.34 -16.16 2.89
CA PRO A 50 3.06 -15.09 3.59
C PRO A 50 2.10 -13.98 4.02
N GLY A 51 2.43 -13.30 5.12
CA GLY A 51 1.73 -12.09 5.55
C GLY A 51 1.77 -11.00 4.48
N LEU A 52 0.68 -10.27 4.32
CA LEU A 52 0.57 -9.19 3.34
C LEU A 52 1.42 -7.98 3.75
N ILE A 53 2.00 -7.31 2.76
CA ILE A 53 2.81 -6.11 2.93
C ILE A 53 2.11 -4.95 2.22
N GLU A 54 1.71 -3.96 2.98
CA GLU A 54 1.03 -2.76 2.53
C GLU A 54 2.02 -1.61 2.35
N LEU A 55 2.07 -1.02 1.16
CA LEU A 55 3.01 0.07 0.85
C LEU A 55 2.40 1.46 0.92
N HIS A 56 1.06 1.57 0.84
CA HIS A 56 0.39 2.86 0.78
C HIS A 56 -1.03 2.77 1.35
N THR A 57 -1.20 3.14 2.60
CA THR A 57 -2.52 3.32 3.20
C THR A 57 -2.58 4.59 4.03
N ASP A 58 -3.61 5.43 3.81
CA ASP A 58 -3.90 6.64 4.58
C ASP A 58 -4.97 6.39 5.66
N ASN A 59 -5.22 5.14 6.03
CA ASN A 59 -6.28 4.77 6.97
C ASN A 59 -6.05 5.32 8.39
N LEU A 60 -4.80 5.60 8.80
CA LEU A 60 -4.54 6.24 10.08
C LEU A 60 -5.20 7.63 10.16
N GLU A 61 -5.11 8.43 9.09
CA GLU A 61 -5.80 9.72 9.01
C GLU A 61 -7.32 9.57 9.16
N ARG A 62 -7.90 8.51 8.55
CA ARG A 62 -9.33 8.20 8.67
C ARG A 62 -9.73 7.75 10.09
N CYS A 63 -8.87 7.01 10.77
CA CYS A 63 -9.09 6.63 12.16
C CYS A 63 -9.07 7.85 13.09
N ILE A 64 -8.21 8.84 12.81
CA ILE A 64 -8.13 10.10 13.56
C ILE A 64 -9.31 11.01 13.23
N SER A 65 -9.72 11.08 11.96
CA SER A 65 -10.81 11.93 11.50
C SER A 65 -11.89 11.11 10.80
N PRO A 66 -12.69 10.30 11.55
CA PRO A 66 -13.68 9.39 10.97
C PRO A 66 -14.87 10.11 10.32
N ARG A 67 -15.07 11.39 10.66
CA ARG A 67 -16.07 12.29 10.07
C ARG A 67 -15.53 13.72 10.02
N PRO A 68 -16.01 14.58 9.10
CA PRO A 68 -15.68 15.99 9.08
C PRO A 68 -15.91 16.65 10.46
N GLY A 69 -14.94 17.43 10.93
CA GLY A 69 -15.00 18.14 12.22
C GLY A 69 -14.82 17.28 13.49
N ILE A 70 -14.66 15.96 13.34
CA ILE A 70 -14.41 15.06 14.48
C ILE A 70 -12.93 14.71 14.54
N ARG A 71 -12.35 14.81 15.75
CA ARG A 71 -11.00 14.35 16.06
C ARG A 71 -11.06 13.25 17.09
N TRP A 72 -10.63 12.06 16.74
CA TRP A 72 -10.54 10.93 17.66
C TRP A 72 -9.21 10.97 18.42
N PRO A 73 -9.15 10.51 19.68
CA PRO A 73 -7.87 10.43 20.42
C PRO A 73 -6.85 9.59 19.65
N LEU A 74 -5.65 10.13 19.49
CA LEU A 74 -4.61 9.54 18.63
C LEU A 74 -4.24 8.11 19.04
N ASP A 75 -4.05 7.85 20.34
CA ASP A 75 -3.73 6.50 20.83
C ASP A 75 -4.81 5.48 20.50
N ALA A 76 -6.07 5.86 20.60
CA ALA A 76 -7.19 5.01 20.22
C ALA A 76 -7.21 4.79 18.71
N ALA A 77 -7.00 5.85 17.91
CA ALA A 77 -6.95 5.77 16.46
C ALA A 77 -5.84 4.81 15.98
N VAL A 78 -4.63 4.94 16.51
CA VAL A 78 -3.51 4.04 16.20
C VAL A 78 -3.81 2.60 16.61
N THR A 79 -4.48 2.39 17.75
CA THR A 79 -4.87 1.04 18.19
C THR A 79 -5.88 0.39 17.25
N TYR A 80 -6.88 1.15 16.77
CA TYR A 80 -7.87 0.64 15.82
C TYR A 80 -7.24 0.38 14.46
N HIS A 81 -6.39 1.28 14.00
CA HIS A 81 -5.66 1.15 12.74
C HIS A 81 -4.82 -0.14 12.71
N ASP A 82 -3.99 -0.39 13.73
CA ASP A 82 -3.20 -1.60 13.85
C ASP A 82 -4.06 -2.89 13.84
N ARG A 83 -5.21 -2.88 14.56
CA ARG A 83 -6.14 -4.01 14.60
C ARG A 83 -6.84 -4.26 13.26
N ASP A 84 -7.27 -3.20 12.58
CA ASP A 84 -7.95 -3.30 11.29
C ASP A 84 -7.03 -3.85 10.21
N LEU A 85 -5.78 -3.39 10.18
CA LEU A 85 -4.75 -3.91 9.28
C LEU A 85 -4.41 -5.36 9.59
N ALA A 86 -4.23 -5.73 10.87
CA ALA A 86 -4.01 -7.11 11.27
C ALA A 86 -5.16 -8.02 10.82
N ALA A 87 -6.42 -7.61 11.04
CA ALA A 87 -7.59 -8.38 10.62
C ALA A 87 -7.70 -8.51 9.08
N ALA A 88 -7.15 -7.55 8.33
CA ALA A 88 -7.05 -7.61 6.87
C ALA A 88 -5.92 -8.52 6.35
N GLY A 89 -5.12 -9.14 7.24
CA GLY A 89 -4.02 -10.03 6.88
C GLY A 89 -2.70 -9.31 6.63
N ILE A 90 -2.64 -8.02 6.87
CA ILE A 90 -1.42 -7.23 6.74
C ILE A 90 -0.54 -7.49 7.96
N THR A 91 0.71 -7.87 7.73
CA THR A 91 1.72 -8.10 8.80
C THR A 91 2.81 -7.04 8.80
N THR A 92 2.96 -6.32 7.69
CA THR A 92 3.87 -5.18 7.53
C THR A 92 3.14 -4.07 6.79
N VAL A 93 3.21 -2.84 7.31
CA VAL A 93 2.59 -1.66 6.70
C VAL A 93 3.57 -0.51 6.60
N CYS A 94 3.52 0.22 5.50
CA CYS A 94 4.07 1.56 5.35
C CYS A 94 2.91 2.56 5.46
N ASP A 95 2.76 3.15 6.65
CA ASP A 95 1.73 4.16 6.92
C ASP A 95 2.00 5.41 6.07
N ALA A 96 1.08 5.70 5.15
CA ALA A 96 1.22 6.80 4.20
C ALA A 96 0.79 8.12 4.84
N ILE A 97 1.77 8.85 5.38
CA ILE A 97 1.55 10.11 6.08
C ILE A 97 1.86 11.28 5.13
N ALA A 98 0.88 12.14 4.90
CA ALA A 98 1.06 13.31 4.05
C ALA A 98 1.87 14.40 4.78
N VAL A 99 2.93 14.88 4.14
CA VAL A 99 3.76 15.99 4.58
C VAL A 99 3.62 17.14 3.59
N GLY A 100 3.19 18.28 4.09
CA GLY A 100 2.84 19.41 3.27
C GLY A 100 1.39 19.35 2.77
N ASP A 101 0.51 20.15 3.37
CA ASP A 101 -0.87 20.26 2.94
C ASP A 101 -1.10 21.58 2.24
N VAL A 102 -1.64 21.45 1.06
CA VAL A 102 -1.97 22.57 0.18
C VAL A 102 -3.45 22.96 0.25
N THR A 103 -4.22 22.31 1.14
CA THR A 103 -5.67 22.61 1.30
C THR A 103 -5.89 23.94 2.02
N PRO A 104 -6.89 24.76 1.63
CA PRO A 104 -7.22 26.00 2.34
C PRO A 104 -7.64 25.73 3.79
N GLY A 105 -7.29 26.67 4.69
CA GLY A 105 -7.71 26.62 6.10
C GLY A 105 -6.89 25.67 6.97
N GLU A 106 -7.42 25.37 8.15
CA GLU A 106 -6.84 24.36 9.05
C GLU A 106 -7.18 22.96 8.55
N SER A 107 -6.15 22.17 8.30
CA SER A 107 -6.33 20.76 7.93
C SER A 107 -5.58 19.85 8.91
N LEU A 108 -6.09 18.62 9.02
CA LEU A 108 -5.43 17.56 9.80
C LEU A 108 -3.96 17.38 9.35
N ARG A 109 -3.71 17.44 8.06
CA ARG A 109 -2.39 17.17 7.46
C ARG A 109 -1.34 18.22 7.80
N LYS A 110 -1.74 19.47 8.08
CA LYS A 110 -0.79 20.53 8.48
C LYS A 110 -0.20 20.34 9.87
N SER A 111 -0.98 19.77 10.81
CA SER A 111 -0.62 19.72 12.22
C SER A 111 -0.45 18.30 12.79
N SER A 112 -0.74 17.25 12.01
CA SER A 112 -0.84 15.89 12.56
C SER A 112 0.24 14.94 12.10
N TYR A 113 1.08 15.28 11.10
CA TYR A 113 2.13 14.37 10.64
C TYR A 113 3.11 14.02 11.76
N ASP A 114 3.60 15.03 12.49
CA ASP A 114 4.56 14.81 13.58
C ASP A 114 3.98 14.02 14.75
N PRO A 115 2.79 14.36 15.32
CA PRO A 115 2.15 13.52 16.32
C PRO A 115 1.90 12.07 15.85
N MET A 116 1.51 11.84 14.58
CA MET A 116 1.31 10.48 14.05
C MET A 116 2.64 9.71 14.02
N ILE A 117 3.70 10.31 13.50
CA ILE A 117 5.04 9.69 13.44
C ILE A 117 5.52 9.34 14.84
N GLN A 118 5.37 10.28 15.79
CA GLN A 118 5.78 10.06 17.18
C GLN A 118 4.99 8.93 17.85
N ALA A 119 3.67 8.88 17.65
CA ALA A 119 2.84 7.82 18.21
C ALA A 119 3.20 6.43 17.65
N LEU A 120 3.49 6.33 16.35
CA LEU A 120 3.97 5.08 15.74
C LEU A 120 5.33 4.69 16.29
N HIS A 121 6.25 5.65 16.45
CA HIS A 121 7.57 5.43 17.02
C HIS A 121 7.49 4.90 18.47
N ASP A 122 6.75 5.56 19.34
CA ASP A 122 6.64 5.21 20.76
C ASP A 122 6.04 3.82 20.95
N ARG A 123 4.99 3.49 20.19
CA ARG A 123 4.38 2.16 20.24
C ARG A 123 5.30 1.06 19.70
N LYS A 124 6.10 1.35 18.67
CA LYS A 124 7.12 0.43 18.18
C LYS A 124 8.18 0.17 19.24
N GLN A 125 8.67 1.20 19.92
CA GLN A 125 9.63 1.07 21.02
C GLN A 125 9.07 0.28 22.20
N ALA A 126 7.78 0.42 22.48
CA ALA A 126 7.08 -0.31 23.54
C ALA A 126 6.69 -1.75 23.16
N ASP A 127 6.94 -2.21 21.93
CA ASP A 127 6.52 -3.52 21.38
C ASP A 127 5.02 -3.81 21.60
N THR A 128 4.17 -2.81 21.37
CA THR A 128 2.73 -2.91 21.60
C THR A 128 1.90 -3.11 20.34
N PHE A 129 2.53 -3.11 19.18
CA PHE A 129 1.86 -3.35 17.90
C PHE A 129 1.59 -4.84 17.62
N LEU A 130 0.45 -5.11 16.98
CA LEU A 130 0.12 -6.42 16.42
C LEU A 130 0.93 -6.71 15.16
N ILE A 131 1.11 -5.71 14.29
CA ILE A 131 1.84 -5.81 13.03
C ILE A 131 3.08 -4.91 13.02
N ASP A 132 3.86 -4.97 11.95
CA ASP A 132 5.10 -4.19 11.82
C ASP A 132 4.83 -2.89 11.06
N HIS A 133 4.87 -1.75 11.77
CA HIS A 133 4.63 -0.42 11.22
C HIS A 133 5.93 0.24 10.77
N HIS A 134 5.89 0.79 9.55
CA HIS A 134 6.90 1.63 8.93
C HIS A 134 6.26 2.92 8.42
N LEU A 135 7.08 3.89 8.02
CA LEU A 135 6.63 5.18 7.49
C LEU A 135 6.78 5.22 5.97
N HIS A 136 5.76 5.69 5.32
CA HIS A 136 5.76 6.18 3.96
C HIS A 136 5.43 7.67 3.99
N LEU A 137 6.42 8.54 3.78
CA LEU A 137 6.17 9.99 3.78
C LEU A 137 5.77 10.46 2.39
N ARG A 138 4.55 10.97 2.28
CA ARG A 138 3.97 11.52 1.06
C ARG A 138 4.32 13.00 0.98
N CYS A 139 5.29 13.35 0.13
CA CYS A 139 5.90 14.68 0.09
C CYS A 139 5.21 15.56 -0.96
N GLU A 140 4.40 16.55 -0.54
CA GLU A 140 3.76 17.49 -1.45
C GLU A 140 4.74 18.59 -1.89
N LEU A 141 5.25 18.50 -3.10
CA LEU A 141 6.37 19.32 -3.62
C LEU A 141 6.08 20.81 -3.70
N GLY A 142 4.82 21.19 -3.87
CA GLY A 142 4.40 22.60 -3.87
C GLY A 142 4.40 23.25 -2.48
N TYR A 143 4.57 22.48 -1.41
CA TYR A 143 4.62 23.02 -0.06
C TYR A 143 5.99 23.56 0.27
N GLU A 144 6.07 24.81 0.73
CA GLU A 144 7.32 25.56 0.88
C GLU A 144 8.40 24.81 1.67
N SER A 145 8.05 24.23 2.81
CA SER A 145 8.97 23.65 3.78
C SER A 145 9.01 22.12 3.77
N VAL A 146 8.48 21.45 2.73
CA VAL A 146 8.37 19.98 2.74
C VAL A 146 9.73 19.29 2.82
N SER A 147 10.74 19.79 2.13
CA SER A 147 12.09 19.21 2.16
C SER A 147 12.76 19.36 3.53
N GLU A 148 12.60 20.51 4.17
CA GLU A 148 13.15 20.79 5.51
C GLU A 148 12.46 19.92 6.58
N ILE A 149 11.15 19.71 6.46
CA ILE A 149 10.38 18.83 7.36
C ILE A 149 10.83 17.38 7.19
N VAL A 150 10.81 16.86 5.96
CA VAL A 150 11.14 15.45 5.70
C VAL A 150 12.60 15.13 6.04
N GLN A 151 13.52 16.11 5.87
CA GLN A 151 14.92 15.97 6.26
C GLN A 151 15.11 15.65 7.76
N GLN A 152 14.21 16.10 8.63
CA GLN A 152 14.26 15.78 10.07
C GLN A 152 14.03 14.29 10.34
N TYR A 153 13.30 13.61 9.44
CA TYR A 153 13.01 12.18 9.53
C TYR A 153 13.94 11.30 8.68
N ALA A 154 14.92 11.85 7.98
CA ALA A 154 15.80 11.13 7.06
C ALA A 154 16.49 9.90 7.68
N LYS A 155 16.76 9.94 9.00
CA LYS A 155 17.36 8.84 9.78
C LYS A 155 16.36 8.15 10.70
N HIS A 156 15.07 8.42 10.54
CA HIS A 156 14.07 7.83 11.40
C HIS A 156 13.99 6.30 11.16
N PRO A 157 14.05 5.47 12.22
CA PRO A 157 14.17 4.01 12.06
C PRO A 157 12.98 3.34 11.38
N LEU A 158 11.83 4.01 11.35
CA LEU A 158 10.64 3.50 10.67
C LEU A 158 10.52 3.98 9.21
N LEU A 159 11.32 4.95 8.75
CA LEU A 159 11.18 5.48 7.39
C LEU A 159 11.67 4.46 6.35
N ALA A 160 10.74 3.96 5.53
CA ALA A 160 11.01 2.97 4.50
C ALA A 160 10.81 3.51 3.08
N LEU A 161 9.90 4.46 2.90
CA LEU A 161 9.47 4.94 1.58
C LEU A 161 9.14 6.43 1.62
N ILE A 162 9.51 7.16 0.56
CA ILE A 162 8.97 8.49 0.28
C ILE A 162 8.32 8.52 -1.08
N SER A 163 7.20 9.25 -1.24
CA SER A 163 6.65 9.57 -2.55
C SER A 163 6.70 11.06 -2.85
N LEU A 164 7.06 11.37 -4.10
CA LEU A 164 7.16 12.73 -4.62
C LEU A 164 5.84 13.08 -5.30
N MET A 165 5.01 13.88 -4.64
CA MET A 165 3.67 14.24 -5.12
C MET A 165 3.63 15.67 -5.63
N ASP A 166 2.86 15.89 -6.69
CA ASP A 166 2.54 17.21 -7.21
C ASP A 166 1.05 17.26 -7.59
N HIS A 167 0.21 17.70 -6.65
CA HIS A 167 -1.23 17.85 -6.85
C HIS A 167 -1.61 19.25 -7.36
N THR A 168 -0.69 19.95 -8.01
CA THR A 168 -0.94 21.25 -8.59
C THR A 168 -1.92 21.15 -9.77
N PRO A 169 -2.85 22.12 -9.93
CA PRO A 169 -3.72 22.17 -11.10
C PRO A 169 -2.94 22.15 -12.41
N GLY A 170 -3.36 21.32 -13.35
CA GLY A 170 -2.67 21.13 -14.64
C GLY A 170 -1.54 20.10 -14.58
N GLN A 171 -1.25 19.51 -13.42
CA GLN A 171 -0.23 18.47 -13.25
C GLN A 171 -0.84 17.11 -12.94
N ARG A 172 -0.17 16.04 -13.38
CA ARG A 172 -0.38 14.64 -12.98
C ARG A 172 -1.87 14.22 -12.88
N GLN A 173 -2.37 13.90 -11.69
CA GLN A 173 -3.78 13.55 -11.44
C GLN A 173 -4.74 14.64 -11.92
N PHE A 174 -4.38 15.89 -11.75
CA PHE A 174 -5.19 17.06 -12.07
C PHE A 174 -4.81 17.72 -13.39
N ALA A 175 -4.35 16.95 -14.39
CA ALA A 175 -4.04 17.47 -15.73
C ALA A 175 -5.21 18.27 -16.38
N LYS A 176 -6.46 17.95 -15.97
CA LYS A 176 -7.67 18.71 -16.36
C LYS A 176 -8.13 19.58 -15.20
N LEU A 177 -8.16 20.90 -15.41
CA LEU A 177 -8.60 21.88 -14.40
C LEU A 177 -10.02 21.63 -13.89
N ASP A 178 -10.93 21.15 -14.74
CA ASP A 178 -12.32 20.85 -14.33
C ASP A 178 -12.36 19.76 -13.26
N LYS A 179 -11.48 18.75 -13.36
CA LYS A 179 -11.36 17.68 -12.34
C LYS A 179 -10.81 18.21 -11.02
N PHE A 180 -9.87 19.14 -11.08
CA PHE A 180 -9.36 19.82 -9.89
C PHE A 180 -10.49 20.61 -9.19
N ARG A 181 -11.26 21.39 -9.96
CA ARG A 181 -12.40 22.16 -9.43
C ARG A 181 -13.44 21.25 -8.80
N GLU A 182 -13.88 20.19 -9.52
CA GLU A 182 -14.84 19.21 -9.02
C GLU A 182 -14.40 18.60 -7.68
N TYR A 183 -13.13 18.22 -7.59
CA TYR A 183 -12.56 17.60 -6.39
C TYR A 183 -12.53 18.57 -5.19
N TYR A 184 -11.95 19.77 -5.38
CA TYR A 184 -11.77 20.69 -4.25
C TYR A 184 -13.08 21.37 -3.83
N MET A 185 -13.99 21.64 -4.74
CA MET A 185 -15.32 22.12 -4.40
C MET A 185 -16.15 21.03 -3.69
N GLY A 186 -16.11 19.79 -4.20
CA GLY A 186 -16.92 18.69 -3.66
C GLY A 186 -16.39 18.13 -2.33
N LYS A 187 -15.08 17.89 -2.23
CA LYS A 187 -14.49 17.24 -1.07
C LYS A 187 -14.02 18.21 0.02
N HIS A 188 -13.51 19.37 -0.38
CA HIS A 188 -12.90 20.34 0.54
C HIS A 188 -13.75 21.59 0.77
N GLY A 189 -14.90 21.70 0.10
CA GLY A 189 -15.85 22.80 0.30
C GLY A 189 -15.34 24.17 -0.16
N VAL A 190 -14.33 24.20 -1.05
CA VAL A 190 -13.85 25.46 -1.67
C VAL A 190 -14.99 26.04 -2.50
N SER A 191 -15.32 27.31 -2.29
CA SER A 191 -16.42 27.95 -3.02
C SER A 191 -16.05 28.21 -4.50
N ALA A 192 -17.07 28.42 -5.33
CA ALA A 192 -16.88 28.76 -6.75
C ALA A 192 -16.15 30.10 -6.94
N GLU A 193 -16.26 31.00 -5.97
CA GLU A 193 -15.59 32.30 -5.97
C GLU A 193 -14.12 32.19 -5.57
N GLU A 194 -13.77 31.26 -4.67
CA GLU A 194 -12.42 31.09 -4.12
C GLU A 194 -11.53 30.17 -4.97
N ILE A 195 -12.12 29.28 -5.78
CA ILE A 195 -11.38 28.23 -6.48
C ILE A 195 -10.34 28.77 -7.47
N ASP A 196 -10.63 29.89 -8.14
CA ASP A 196 -9.70 30.49 -9.11
C ASP A 196 -8.48 31.11 -8.43
N ASP A 197 -8.66 31.75 -7.30
CA ASP A 197 -7.54 32.32 -6.53
C ASP A 197 -6.73 31.18 -5.88
N PHE A 198 -7.38 30.15 -5.40
CA PHE A 198 -6.71 28.93 -4.92
C PHE A 198 -5.85 28.27 -6.01
N ILE A 199 -6.35 28.15 -7.25
CA ILE A 199 -5.58 27.65 -8.39
C ILE A 199 -4.34 28.50 -8.64
N LYS A 200 -4.47 29.83 -8.64
CA LYS A 200 -3.33 30.77 -8.85
C LYS A 200 -2.26 30.59 -7.76
N GLU A 201 -2.67 30.51 -6.49
CA GLU A 201 -1.77 30.28 -5.36
C GLU A 201 -1.02 28.95 -5.51
N ARG A 202 -1.70 27.86 -5.89
CA ARG A 202 -1.08 26.55 -6.10
C ARG A 202 -0.05 26.57 -7.22
N LEU A 203 -0.37 27.20 -8.34
CA LEU A 203 0.57 27.35 -9.48
C LEU A 203 1.80 28.16 -9.08
N ALA A 204 1.62 29.27 -8.37
CA ALA A 204 2.73 30.10 -7.88
C ALA A 204 3.63 29.33 -6.91
N ALA A 205 3.06 28.63 -5.92
CA ALA A 205 3.78 27.81 -4.96
C ALA A 205 4.57 26.70 -5.63
N GLN A 206 3.97 25.99 -6.59
CA GLN A 206 4.63 24.95 -7.37
C GLN A 206 5.84 25.50 -8.14
N GLN A 207 5.66 26.61 -8.86
CA GLN A 207 6.77 27.25 -9.60
C GLN A 207 7.92 27.68 -8.68
N GLN A 208 7.60 28.17 -7.49
CA GLN A 208 8.59 28.67 -6.53
C GLN A 208 9.32 27.53 -5.81
N HIS A 209 8.64 26.46 -5.41
CA HIS A 209 9.16 25.51 -4.44
C HIS A 209 9.41 24.10 -4.99
N ALA A 210 8.60 23.60 -5.94
CA ALA A 210 8.59 22.19 -6.30
C ALA A 210 9.94 21.66 -6.81
N ASN A 211 10.64 22.42 -7.65
CA ASN A 211 11.94 21.97 -8.20
C ASN A 211 13.04 21.91 -7.13
N ARG A 212 13.06 22.86 -6.19
CA ARG A 212 14.00 22.84 -5.06
C ARG A 212 13.71 21.66 -4.16
N ASN A 213 12.47 21.53 -3.69
CA ASN A 213 12.06 20.48 -2.79
C ASN A 213 12.33 19.08 -3.37
N ARG A 214 12.01 18.88 -4.65
CA ARG A 214 12.27 17.65 -5.39
C ARG A 214 13.76 17.27 -5.35
N LYS A 215 14.64 18.20 -5.71
CA LYS A 215 16.10 17.96 -5.71
C LYS A 215 16.64 17.60 -4.32
N GLU A 216 16.17 18.30 -3.29
CA GLU A 216 16.59 18.07 -1.91
C GLU A 216 16.12 16.72 -1.38
N LEU A 217 14.85 16.35 -1.64
CA LEU A 217 14.28 15.07 -1.25
C LEU A 217 14.94 13.89 -1.98
N VAL A 218 15.18 14.01 -3.28
CA VAL A 218 15.91 12.99 -4.06
C VAL A 218 17.33 12.79 -3.52
N LYS A 219 18.06 13.89 -3.25
CA LYS A 219 19.41 13.83 -2.67
C LYS A 219 19.39 13.16 -1.29
N MET A 220 18.41 13.49 -0.46
CA MET A 220 18.22 12.88 0.85
C MET A 220 17.98 11.38 0.72
N ALA A 221 17.05 10.98 -0.14
CA ALA A 221 16.71 9.58 -0.36
C ALA A 221 17.92 8.76 -0.83
N GLN A 222 18.70 9.29 -1.79
CA GLN A 222 19.95 8.68 -2.26
C GLN A 222 20.99 8.55 -1.15
N THR A 223 21.14 9.59 -0.31
CA THR A 223 22.10 9.59 0.81
C THR A 223 21.76 8.53 1.86
N HIS A 224 20.49 8.25 2.06
CA HIS A 224 20.00 7.32 3.09
C HIS A 224 19.51 5.99 2.52
N SER A 225 19.70 5.74 1.21
CA SER A 225 19.25 4.52 0.50
C SER A 225 17.76 4.22 0.70
N LEU A 226 16.92 5.26 0.74
CA LEU A 226 15.48 5.13 0.86
C LEU A 226 14.84 4.78 -0.47
N SER A 227 13.78 4.00 -0.42
CA SER A 227 12.93 3.77 -1.59
C SER A 227 12.15 5.04 -1.97
N VAL A 228 12.04 5.31 -3.26
CA VAL A 228 11.38 6.51 -3.79
C VAL A 228 10.29 6.11 -4.78
N ALA A 229 9.10 6.66 -4.58
CA ALA A 229 7.99 6.55 -5.51
C ALA A 229 7.74 7.89 -6.24
N SER A 230 7.51 7.82 -7.55
CA SER A 230 6.88 8.90 -8.31
C SER A 230 5.37 8.71 -8.26
N HIS A 231 4.61 9.75 -7.94
CA HIS A 231 3.17 9.66 -7.71
C HIS A 231 2.37 10.23 -8.87
N ASP A 232 1.30 9.52 -9.29
CA ASP A 232 0.34 9.94 -10.31
C ASP A 232 0.95 10.30 -11.68
N ASP A 233 1.96 9.58 -12.12
CA ASP A 233 2.56 9.81 -13.44
C ASP A 233 1.53 9.69 -14.56
N ALA A 234 1.43 10.72 -15.42
CA ALA A 234 0.46 10.79 -16.49
C ALA A 234 1.09 10.68 -17.89
N THR A 235 2.38 11.01 -18.03
CA THR A 235 3.11 11.08 -19.31
C THR A 235 4.43 10.33 -19.28
N VAL A 236 5.00 10.10 -20.44
CA VAL A 236 6.35 9.50 -20.58
C VAL A 236 7.41 10.39 -19.94
N GLU A 237 7.26 11.72 -20.03
CA GLU A 237 8.19 12.70 -19.47
C GLU A 237 8.20 12.64 -17.94
N HIS A 238 7.04 12.45 -17.28
CA HIS A 238 6.96 12.24 -15.84
C HIS A 238 7.73 10.98 -15.42
N VAL A 239 7.55 9.89 -16.16
CA VAL A 239 8.27 8.63 -15.90
C VAL A 239 9.78 8.81 -16.11
N GLN A 240 10.20 9.46 -17.20
CA GLN A 240 11.62 9.71 -17.46
C GLN A 240 12.24 10.59 -16.36
N GLN A 241 11.50 11.57 -15.86
CA GLN A 241 11.93 12.37 -14.71
C GLN A 241 12.12 11.49 -13.48
N ALA A 242 11.17 10.62 -13.16
CA ALA A 242 11.24 9.69 -12.03
C ALA A 242 12.47 8.77 -12.10
N VAL A 243 12.74 8.22 -13.31
CA VAL A 243 13.93 7.38 -13.56
C VAL A 243 15.23 8.17 -13.30
N ASN A 244 15.33 9.38 -13.85
CA ASN A 244 16.51 10.23 -13.69
C ASN A 244 16.76 10.63 -12.21
N GLU A 245 15.70 10.63 -11.40
CA GLU A 245 15.71 10.91 -9.96
C GLU A 245 15.99 9.66 -9.11
N GLY A 246 16.07 8.48 -9.72
CA GLY A 246 16.35 7.23 -9.04
C GLY A 246 15.12 6.64 -8.31
N ALA A 247 13.91 7.01 -8.73
CA ALA A 247 12.72 6.34 -8.25
C ALA A 247 12.72 4.86 -8.64
N ASN A 248 12.21 4.00 -7.77
CA ASN A 248 12.05 2.57 -8.02
C ASN A 248 10.58 2.15 -8.19
N ILE A 249 9.64 3.02 -7.81
CA ILE A 249 8.21 2.79 -7.88
C ILE A 249 7.54 3.89 -8.71
N SER A 250 6.66 3.51 -9.66
CA SER A 250 5.66 4.39 -10.27
C SER A 250 4.33 4.12 -9.57
N GLU A 251 3.97 5.02 -8.65
CA GLU A 251 2.82 4.89 -7.77
C GLU A 251 1.59 5.53 -8.41
N PHE A 252 0.57 4.72 -8.65
CA PHE A 252 -0.72 5.11 -9.24
C PHE A 252 -0.62 5.85 -10.59
N PRO A 253 0.14 5.35 -11.58
CA PRO A 253 0.16 5.98 -12.89
C PRO A 253 -1.27 6.17 -13.41
N THR A 254 -1.57 7.36 -13.90
CA THR A 254 -2.96 7.75 -14.24
C THR A 254 -3.35 7.36 -15.67
N THR A 255 -2.38 6.99 -16.51
CA THR A 255 -2.60 6.62 -17.91
C THR A 255 -1.91 5.30 -18.27
N LEU A 256 -2.45 4.60 -19.27
CA LEU A 256 -1.82 3.40 -19.84
C LEU A 256 -0.43 3.71 -20.41
N THR A 257 -0.25 4.91 -20.98
CA THR A 257 1.03 5.35 -21.56
C THR A 257 2.10 5.47 -20.48
N ALA A 258 1.79 6.10 -19.35
CA ALA A 258 2.71 6.21 -18.22
C ALA A 258 3.05 4.84 -17.62
N ALA A 259 2.05 3.97 -17.41
CA ALA A 259 2.27 2.62 -16.90
C ALA A 259 3.18 1.78 -17.80
N LYS A 260 2.98 1.84 -19.13
CA LYS A 260 3.86 1.18 -20.10
C LYS A 260 5.29 1.73 -20.09
N ALA A 261 5.43 3.05 -20.00
CA ALA A 261 6.72 3.70 -19.91
C ALA A 261 7.45 3.30 -18.62
N ALA A 262 6.77 3.35 -17.47
CA ALA A 262 7.33 2.94 -16.18
C ALA A 262 7.87 1.49 -16.23
N LYS A 263 7.07 0.57 -16.75
CA LYS A 263 7.46 -0.83 -16.90
C LYS A 263 8.68 -1.00 -17.81
N LYS A 264 8.72 -0.27 -18.94
CA LYS A 264 9.85 -0.30 -19.90
C LYS A 264 11.15 0.20 -19.26
N GLU A 265 11.06 1.22 -18.44
CA GLU A 265 12.21 1.83 -17.76
C GLU A 265 12.61 1.09 -16.46
N GLY A 266 11.92 -0.01 -16.10
CA GLY A 266 12.27 -0.85 -14.95
C GLY A 266 11.68 -0.37 -13.61
N LEU A 267 10.79 0.62 -13.60
CA LEU A 267 10.04 1.00 -12.41
C LEU A 267 8.99 -0.07 -12.07
N GLN A 268 8.79 -0.33 -10.79
CA GLN A 268 7.69 -1.17 -10.32
C GLN A 268 6.37 -0.37 -10.33
N VAL A 269 5.39 -0.84 -11.10
CA VAL A 269 4.08 -0.18 -11.20
C VAL A 269 3.20 -0.61 -10.03
N LEU A 270 2.83 0.35 -9.17
CA LEU A 270 1.93 0.16 -8.04
C LEU A 270 0.53 0.67 -8.36
N MET A 271 -0.50 -0.18 -8.12
CA MET A 271 -1.91 0.16 -8.31
C MET A 271 -2.72 -0.07 -7.05
N GLY A 272 -3.85 0.64 -6.94
CA GLY A 272 -4.78 0.47 -5.83
C GLY A 272 -5.66 -0.78 -5.98
N ALA A 273 -5.71 -1.63 -4.94
CA ALA A 273 -6.59 -2.78 -4.87
C ALA A 273 -8.09 -2.42 -5.03
N PRO A 274 -8.60 -1.30 -4.48
CA PRO A 274 -10.00 -0.90 -4.72
C PRO A 274 -10.32 -0.69 -6.20
N ASN A 275 -9.41 -0.07 -6.98
CA ASN A 275 -9.57 0.09 -8.43
C ASN A 275 -9.68 -1.28 -9.14
N LEU A 276 -8.85 -2.25 -8.71
CA LEU A 276 -8.87 -3.61 -9.26
C LEU A 276 -10.15 -4.37 -8.86
N VAL A 277 -10.51 -4.37 -7.58
CA VAL A 277 -11.66 -5.10 -7.05
C VAL A 277 -12.98 -4.54 -7.58
N LEU A 278 -13.09 -3.22 -7.73
CA LEU A 278 -14.26 -2.57 -8.31
C LEU A 278 -14.31 -2.67 -9.85
N GLY A 279 -13.17 -2.97 -10.51
CA GLY A 279 -13.07 -3.11 -11.96
C GLY A 279 -12.86 -1.79 -12.71
N GLY A 280 -12.57 -0.70 -12.01
CA GLY A 280 -12.30 0.60 -12.65
C GLY A 280 -11.96 1.70 -11.65
N SER A 281 -11.45 2.82 -12.16
CA SER A 281 -11.12 4.00 -11.38
C SER A 281 -12.36 4.88 -11.18
N HIS A 282 -12.61 5.28 -9.94
CA HIS A 282 -13.64 6.28 -9.62
C HIS A 282 -13.25 7.70 -10.09
N SER A 283 -11.97 7.95 -10.32
CA SER A 283 -11.44 9.24 -10.76
C SER A 283 -11.30 9.37 -12.29
N GLY A 284 -11.65 8.30 -13.05
CA GLY A 284 -11.50 8.28 -14.50
C GLY A 284 -10.06 8.05 -14.99
N ASN A 285 -9.14 7.62 -14.10
CA ASN A 285 -7.78 7.19 -14.44
C ASN A 285 -7.79 5.78 -15.06
N VAL A 286 -6.63 5.31 -15.51
CA VAL A 286 -6.47 3.96 -16.07
C VAL A 286 -6.97 2.89 -15.10
N SER A 287 -7.61 1.87 -15.65
CA SER A 287 -8.11 0.73 -14.86
C SER A 287 -6.94 -0.18 -14.44
N ALA A 288 -6.84 -0.46 -13.12
CA ALA A 288 -5.90 -1.47 -12.62
C ALA A 288 -6.16 -2.85 -13.26
N MET A 289 -7.42 -3.16 -13.53
CA MET A 289 -7.84 -4.39 -14.23
C MET A 289 -7.23 -4.48 -15.64
N GLU A 290 -7.23 -3.39 -16.39
CA GLU A 290 -6.61 -3.32 -17.71
C GLU A 290 -5.10 -3.54 -17.61
N LEU A 291 -4.44 -2.88 -16.66
CA LEU A 291 -3.00 -3.03 -16.45
C LEU A 291 -2.62 -4.46 -16.02
N VAL A 292 -3.43 -5.10 -15.16
CA VAL A 292 -3.23 -6.50 -14.76
C VAL A 292 -3.31 -7.44 -15.96
N LYS A 293 -4.32 -7.28 -16.82
CA LYS A 293 -4.46 -8.10 -18.06
C LYS A 293 -3.28 -7.93 -19.01
N LEU A 294 -2.66 -6.77 -19.02
CA LEU A 294 -1.48 -6.47 -19.82
C LEU A 294 -0.14 -6.86 -19.17
N GLY A 295 -0.16 -7.38 -17.91
CA GLY A 295 1.04 -7.75 -17.18
C GLY A 295 1.90 -6.55 -16.76
N LEU A 296 1.28 -5.38 -16.58
CA LEU A 296 1.95 -4.12 -16.26
C LEU A 296 1.97 -3.78 -14.76
N VAL A 297 1.33 -4.59 -13.90
CA VAL A 297 1.24 -4.34 -12.45
C VAL A 297 2.26 -5.21 -11.72
N ASP A 298 3.10 -4.58 -10.91
CA ASP A 298 4.11 -5.23 -10.07
C ASP A 298 3.75 -5.25 -8.60
N LEU A 299 3.03 -4.22 -8.15
CA LEU A 299 2.69 -3.94 -6.76
C LEU A 299 1.21 -3.58 -6.65
N ILE A 300 0.60 -3.96 -5.55
CA ILE A 300 -0.78 -3.56 -5.20
C ILE A 300 -0.77 -3.04 -3.77
N SER A 301 -1.49 -1.94 -3.53
CA SER A 301 -1.75 -1.41 -2.19
C SER A 301 -3.24 -1.28 -1.92
N SER A 302 -3.62 -1.31 -0.66
CA SER A 302 -5.03 -1.24 -0.26
C SER A 302 -5.61 0.18 -0.29
N ASP A 303 -4.74 1.19 -0.34
CA ASP A 303 -5.13 2.60 -0.33
C ASP A 303 -6.04 2.88 0.89
N TYR A 304 -7.34 3.05 0.69
CA TYR A 304 -8.33 3.35 1.74
C TYR A 304 -9.20 2.15 2.17
N VAL A 305 -8.96 0.92 1.63
CA VAL A 305 -9.72 -0.30 1.96
C VAL A 305 -8.77 -1.46 2.27
N PRO A 306 -8.31 -1.65 3.52
CA PRO A 306 -7.35 -2.69 3.88
C PRO A 306 -7.72 -4.09 3.40
N HIS A 307 -8.98 -4.48 3.56
CA HIS A 307 -9.48 -5.81 3.16
C HIS A 307 -9.44 -6.08 1.65
N SER A 308 -9.32 -5.03 0.81
CA SER A 308 -9.21 -5.19 -0.64
C SER A 308 -7.88 -5.83 -1.06
N LEU A 309 -6.85 -5.79 -0.21
CA LEU A 309 -5.52 -6.30 -0.54
C LEU A 309 -5.54 -7.82 -0.79
N LEU A 310 -6.09 -8.60 0.13
CA LEU A 310 -6.25 -10.05 -0.08
C LEU A 310 -7.23 -10.35 -1.23
N GLN A 311 -8.33 -9.60 -1.35
CA GLN A 311 -9.30 -9.79 -2.42
C GLN A 311 -8.65 -9.62 -3.81
N SER A 312 -7.73 -8.65 -3.94
CA SER A 312 -7.03 -8.38 -5.20
C SER A 312 -6.25 -9.59 -5.72
N VAL A 313 -5.67 -10.41 -4.84
CA VAL A 313 -4.95 -11.64 -5.18
C VAL A 313 -5.84 -12.61 -5.95
N PHE A 314 -7.03 -12.86 -5.43
CA PHE A 314 -7.99 -13.80 -6.05
C PHE A 314 -8.67 -13.21 -7.28
N VAL A 315 -8.88 -11.89 -7.33
CA VAL A 315 -9.34 -11.21 -8.54
C VAL A 315 -8.30 -11.33 -9.65
N MET A 316 -7.03 -11.11 -9.35
CA MET A 316 -5.93 -11.29 -10.31
C MET A 316 -5.86 -12.73 -10.82
N ALA A 317 -5.98 -13.73 -9.93
CA ALA A 317 -5.99 -15.14 -10.31
C ALA A 317 -7.14 -15.44 -11.27
N ALA A 318 -8.36 -14.99 -10.95
CA ALA A 318 -9.54 -15.18 -11.80
C ALA A 318 -9.41 -14.51 -13.18
N VAL A 319 -8.79 -13.33 -13.25
CA VAL A 319 -8.67 -12.53 -14.48
C VAL A 319 -7.56 -13.03 -15.39
N THR A 320 -6.44 -13.46 -14.80
CA THR A 320 -5.23 -13.84 -15.55
C THR A 320 -5.11 -15.33 -15.78
N GLY A 321 -5.86 -16.16 -15.05
CA GLY A 321 -5.71 -17.61 -15.03
C GLY A 321 -4.43 -18.09 -14.33
N LYS A 322 -3.68 -17.20 -13.71
CA LYS A 322 -2.46 -17.53 -12.99
C LYS A 322 -2.77 -18.14 -11.63
N PRO A 323 -1.91 -19.03 -11.11
CA PRO A 323 -2.06 -19.60 -9.77
C PRO A 323 -1.89 -18.53 -8.68
N VAL A 324 -2.44 -18.81 -7.49
CA VAL A 324 -2.45 -17.87 -6.35
C VAL A 324 -1.04 -17.49 -5.92
N TYR A 325 -0.08 -18.42 -5.90
CA TYR A 325 1.31 -18.13 -5.54
C TYR A 325 1.98 -17.08 -6.45
N GLU A 326 1.53 -16.94 -7.71
CA GLU A 326 2.00 -15.87 -8.60
C GLU A 326 1.27 -14.55 -8.35
N THR A 327 -0.05 -14.60 -8.18
CA THR A 327 -0.88 -13.39 -8.08
C THR A 327 -0.79 -12.73 -6.69
N MET A 328 -0.25 -13.41 -5.69
CA MET A 328 0.02 -12.80 -4.38
C MET A 328 1.35 -12.03 -4.31
N LYS A 329 2.29 -12.25 -5.24
CA LYS A 329 3.60 -11.56 -5.23
C LYS A 329 3.49 -10.04 -5.15
N PRO A 330 2.56 -9.37 -5.86
CA PRO A 330 2.37 -7.92 -5.76
C PRO A 330 2.04 -7.36 -4.37
N VAL A 331 1.56 -8.20 -3.47
CA VAL A 331 1.18 -7.82 -2.09
C VAL A 331 2.05 -8.49 -1.02
N THR A 332 3.13 -9.17 -1.44
CA THR A 332 4.03 -9.90 -0.55
C THR A 332 5.49 -9.71 -0.98
N MET A 333 6.05 -10.62 -1.77
CA MET A 333 7.48 -10.63 -2.16
C MET A 333 7.89 -9.37 -2.91
N ASN A 334 7.12 -8.93 -3.90
CA ASN A 334 7.46 -7.73 -4.66
C ASN A 334 7.40 -6.47 -3.78
N SER A 335 6.41 -6.40 -2.87
CA SER A 335 6.31 -5.30 -1.91
C SER A 335 7.50 -5.30 -0.94
N ALA A 336 7.96 -6.47 -0.48
CA ALA A 336 9.17 -6.57 0.33
C ALA A 336 10.41 -6.05 -0.42
N ILE A 337 10.58 -6.46 -1.69
CA ILE A 337 11.68 -5.98 -2.56
C ILE A 337 11.62 -4.46 -2.74
N ALA A 338 10.42 -3.91 -2.97
CA ALA A 338 10.24 -2.48 -3.21
C ALA A 338 10.71 -1.59 -2.05
N ILE A 339 10.69 -2.12 -0.81
CA ILE A 339 11.15 -1.43 0.40
C ILE A 339 12.39 -2.07 1.02
N GLN A 340 13.11 -2.92 0.28
CA GLN A 340 14.39 -3.55 0.66
C GLN A 340 14.29 -4.41 1.95
N MET A 341 13.17 -5.13 2.13
CA MET A 341 12.90 -6.01 3.27
C MET A 341 12.76 -7.49 2.87
N GLU A 342 13.07 -7.85 1.63
CA GLU A 342 12.94 -9.23 1.11
C GLU A 342 13.85 -10.23 1.81
N GLY A 343 14.88 -9.77 2.49
CA GLY A 343 15.81 -10.63 3.23
C GLY A 343 15.17 -11.38 4.40
N ASP A 344 14.09 -10.82 4.98
CA ASP A 344 13.47 -11.42 6.17
C ASP A 344 11.96 -11.67 6.07
N ARG A 345 11.27 -11.18 5.03
CA ARG A 345 9.80 -11.30 4.87
C ARG A 345 9.35 -11.39 3.42
N GLY A 346 8.04 -11.47 3.19
CA GLY A 346 7.40 -11.41 1.87
C GLY A 346 7.28 -12.77 1.16
N SER A 347 7.83 -13.84 1.70
CA SER A 347 7.72 -15.19 1.13
C SER A 347 7.85 -16.28 2.18
N LEU A 348 7.30 -17.47 1.88
CA LEU A 348 7.50 -18.68 2.68
C LEU A 348 8.84 -19.31 2.29
N GLU A 349 9.90 -19.00 3.04
CA GLU A 349 11.24 -19.54 2.86
C GLU A 349 11.89 -19.75 4.22
N VAL A 350 12.66 -20.85 4.34
CA VAL A 350 13.38 -21.18 5.59
C VAL A 350 14.32 -20.05 5.99
N GLY A 351 14.28 -19.66 7.25
CA GLY A 351 15.06 -18.58 7.85
C GLY A 351 14.34 -17.22 7.89
N LYS A 352 13.31 -17.00 7.08
CA LYS A 352 12.50 -15.79 7.12
C LYS A 352 11.56 -15.77 8.32
N ARG A 353 11.03 -14.61 8.65
CA ARG A 353 10.02 -14.40 9.69
C ARG A 353 8.79 -15.25 9.40
N ALA A 354 8.21 -15.82 10.42
CA ALA A 354 6.95 -16.52 10.33
C ALA A 354 5.78 -15.52 10.39
N ASP A 355 5.70 -14.67 9.37
CA ASP A 355 4.58 -13.79 9.08
C ASP A 355 3.67 -14.54 8.11
N LEU A 356 2.54 -15.09 8.62
CA LEU A 356 1.74 -16.09 7.93
C LEU A 356 0.26 -15.73 7.98
N LEU A 357 -0.46 -16.11 6.91
CA LEU A 357 -1.92 -16.10 6.86
C LEU A 357 -2.45 -17.49 6.60
N THR A 358 -3.49 -17.91 7.34
CA THR A 358 -4.32 -19.03 6.93
C THR A 358 -5.60 -18.52 6.29
N VAL A 359 -5.91 -19.01 5.08
CA VAL A 359 -7.03 -18.50 4.28
C VAL A 359 -7.91 -19.65 3.81
N HIS A 360 -9.18 -19.58 4.17
CA HIS A 360 -10.24 -20.46 3.67
C HIS A 360 -10.98 -19.77 2.51
N CYS A 361 -11.21 -20.50 1.42
CA CYS A 361 -11.97 -20.00 0.30
C CYS A 361 -13.40 -20.54 0.34
N LEU A 362 -14.35 -19.68 0.70
CA LEU A 362 -15.77 -20.04 0.71
C LEU A 362 -16.35 -20.00 -0.70
N PRO A 363 -17.21 -20.96 -1.08
CA PRO A 363 -17.99 -20.87 -2.31
C PRO A 363 -18.83 -19.58 -2.32
N LYS A 364 -19.00 -18.98 -3.46
CA LYS A 364 -19.86 -17.80 -3.59
C LYS A 364 -21.32 -18.25 -3.76
N ASP A 365 -22.10 -18.13 -2.69
CA ASP A 365 -23.47 -18.67 -2.62
C ASP A 365 -24.54 -17.90 -3.42
N SER A 366 -24.22 -16.79 -4.08
CA SER A 366 -25.25 -16.02 -4.77
C SER A 366 -24.85 -15.51 -6.15
N PRO A 367 -25.61 -15.87 -7.19
CA PRO A 367 -25.52 -15.21 -8.51
C PRO A 367 -26.08 -13.78 -8.50
N ASN A 368 -26.78 -13.36 -7.44
CA ASN A 368 -27.51 -12.09 -7.33
C ASN A 368 -26.85 -11.11 -6.36
N GLN A 369 -25.57 -10.77 -6.54
CA GLN A 369 -25.11 -9.52 -5.96
C GLN A 369 -25.68 -8.34 -6.78
N PRO A 370 -26.13 -7.25 -6.10
CA PRO A 370 -26.49 -6.03 -6.82
C PRO A 370 -25.30 -5.67 -7.72
N SER A 371 -25.59 -5.43 -8.99
CA SER A 371 -24.57 -5.05 -9.96
C SER A 371 -23.77 -3.90 -9.40
N SER A 372 -22.48 -4.14 -9.10
CA SER A 372 -21.56 -3.04 -8.91
C SER A 372 -21.61 -2.17 -10.17
N VAL A 373 -21.42 -0.88 -10.02
CA VAL A 373 -21.36 0.08 -11.15
C VAL A 373 -20.32 -0.38 -12.19
N PHE A 374 -19.40 -1.26 -11.77
CA PHE A 374 -18.37 -1.86 -12.60
C PHE A 374 -18.58 -3.40 -12.66
N LYS A 375 -18.61 -3.94 -13.88
CA LYS A 375 -18.68 -5.40 -14.12
C LYS A 375 -17.29 -6.02 -13.91
N THR A 376 -16.99 -6.44 -12.69
CA THR A 376 -15.80 -7.22 -12.40
C THR A 376 -16.06 -8.71 -12.65
N PRO A 377 -15.15 -9.47 -13.26
CA PRO A 377 -15.14 -10.91 -13.12
C PRO A 377 -14.91 -11.23 -11.65
N ALA A 378 -15.97 -11.56 -10.94
CA ALA A 378 -15.85 -11.93 -9.54
C ALA A 378 -15.22 -13.33 -9.47
N PRO A 379 -14.25 -13.56 -8.56
CA PRO A 379 -13.79 -14.92 -8.27
C PRO A 379 -14.97 -15.78 -7.84
N SER A 380 -14.93 -17.08 -8.16
CA SER A 380 -15.95 -18.05 -7.76
C SER A 380 -15.98 -18.29 -6.24
N THR A 381 -15.00 -17.79 -5.54
CA THR A 381 -14.81 -17.94 -4.08
C THR A 381 -14.54 -16.61 -3.41
N VAL A 382 -14.87 -16.54 -2.11
CA VAL A 382 -14.55 -15.40 -1.24
C VAL A 382 -13.45 -15.83 -0.27
N PRO A 383 -12.25 -15.21 -0.32
CA PRO A 383 -11.19 -15.53 0.63
C PRO A 383 -11.56 -15.01 2.03
N GLN A 384 -11.46 -15.89 3.01
CA GLN A 384 -11.68 -15.59 4.42
C GLN A 384 -10.39 -15.90 5.20
N ILE A 385 -9.83 -14.90 5.87
CA ILE A 385 -8.71 -15.08 6.77
C ILE A 385 -9.21 -15.80 8.02
N THR A 386 -8.56 -16.89 8.41
CA THR A 386 -8.87 -17.64 9.61
C THR A 386 -7.87 -17.40 10.72
N GLN A 387 -6.62 -17.05 10.37
CA GLN A 387 -5.60 -16.63 11.33
C GLN A 387 -4.61 -15.67 10.66
N VAL A 388 -4.08 -14.75 11.44
CA VAL A 388 -2.94 -13.90 11.09
C VAL A 388 -1.85 -14.11 12.14
N ILE A 389 -0.67 -14.40 11.68
CA ILE A 389 0.49 -14.72 12.52
C ILE A 389 1.61 -13.76 12.14
N ARG A 390 2.18 -13.08 13.13
CA ARG A 390 3.38 -12.27 12.99
C ARG A 390 4.49 -12.82 13.86
N GLU A 391 5.65 -13.12 13.28
CA GLU A 391 6.81 -13.69 14.01
C GLU A 391 6.41 -14.88 14.89
N GLY A 392 5.57 -15.78 14.35
CA GLY A 392 5.08 -16.95 15.08
C GLY A 392 4.07 -16.66 16.19
N ARG A 393 3.61 -15.41 16.37
CA ARG A 393 2.55 -15.05 17.32
C ARG A 393 1.24 -14.82 16.57
N ARG A 394 0.15 -15.46 16.97
CA ARG A 394 -1.17 -15.16 16.45
C ARG A 394 -1.57 -13.75 16.88
N VAL A 395 -1.96 -12.90 15.91
CA VAL A 395 -2.32 -11.49 16.14
C VAL A 395 -3.76 -11.16 15.73
N ALA A 396 -4.37 -12.00 14.87
CA ALA A 396 -5.79 -11.95 14.54
C ALA A 396 -6.33 -13.34 14.17
#